data_caa959b11b536fc1e27323090b317dbb
#
_entry.id   caa959b11b536fc1e27323090b317dbb
#
_cell.length_a   1.000
_cell.length_b   1.000
_cell.length_c   1.000
_cell.angle_alpha   90.00
_cell.angle_beta   90.00
_cell.angle_gamma   90.00
#
_symmetry.space_group_name_H-M   'P 1'
#
loop_
_entity.id
_entity.type
_entity.pdbx_description
1 polymer ?
#
loop_
_entity_poly.entity_id
_entity_poly.type
_entity_poly.pdbx_seq_one_letter_code
_entity_poly.pdbx_strand_id
1 'polypeptide(L)'
;MVLEKKTFKSLCCAVTLATYFGSANASDLDPDNWSTLRVCADPNSMPLSNIKKEGFENKIAELLAKDLGWSLDYRWFPQRLAFFRNTIRAKDPGSESGFACDIAIGASPDPEGALGTRTYYTSTWVMVIPDTPVFKGIRSSDDLLNMERSKLEGRKFGIFQGTPGADWVVKNGFAGQMMPFVRMQSDPNEYPGLIIERNLAEGQIDFAIAWGPIAAYSASQVTDRKIRLIPLIGDNEMRTDYSIAMAVRYREPKWKKMVESFISKRQPDINEIISKYGVPLVMADGSVIIGKEKFSR
;
A
#
# COMPACT_ATOMS: atom_id res chain seq x y z
N MET A 1 -2.30 69.19 65.78
CA MET A 1 -1.47 68.17 65.23
C MET A 1 -2.22 67.60 64.05
N VAL A 2 -1.89 68.10 62.85
CA VAL A 2 -2.63 67.85 61.59
C VAL A 2 -1.80 66.85 60.84
N LEU A 3 -2.43 65.70 60.48
CA LEU A 3 -1.82 64.64 59.72
C LEU A 3 -2.21 64.88 58.24
N GLU A 4 -1.23 65.19 57.37
CA GLU A 4 -1.39 65.26 55.88
C GLU A 4 -1.51 63.87 55.37
N LYS A 5 -2.57 63.67 54.49
CA LYS A 5 -2.76 62.48 53.67
C LYS A 5 -2.02 62.67 52.35
N LYS A 6 -0.94 61.89 52.13
CA LYS A 6 -0.29 61.76 50.82
C LYS A 6 -1.08 60.76 49.93
N THR A 7 -1.65 61.25 48.88
CA THR A 7 -2.26 60.43 47.83
C THR A 7 -1.20 59.85 46.92
N PHE A 8 -1.11 58.52 46.84
CA PHE A 8 -0.25 57.78 45.93
C PHE A 8 -1.03 57.57 44.61
N LYS A 9 -0.60 58.23 43.53
CA LYS A 9 -1.13 57.94 42.18
C LYS A 9 -0.43 56.68 41.63
N SER A 10 -1.16 55.60 41.58
CA SER A 10 -0.73 54.35 40.91
C SER A 10 -0.84 54.53 39.39
N LEU A 11 0.31 54.46 38.70
CA LEU A 11 0.42 54.47 37.26
C LEU A 11 0.32 53.03 36.79
N CYS A 12 -0.86 52.60 36.33
CA CYS A 12 -1.06 51.31 35.68
C CYS A 12 -0.47 51.35 34.24
N CYS A 13 0.73 50.83 34.04
CA CYS A 13 1.23 50.48 32.70
C CYS A 13 0.51 49.21 32.20
N ALA A 14 -0.50 49.39 31.32
CA ALA A 14 -1.07 48.26 30.63
C ALA A 14 -0.09 47.80 29.53
N VAL A 15 0.62 46.70 29.80
CA VAL A 15 1.41 45.98 28.80
C VAL A 15 0.42 45.14 27.94
N THR A 16 0.07 45.64 26.79
CA THR A 16 -0.66 44.86 25.78
C THR A 16 0.31 43.81 25.18
N LEU A 17 0.21 42.58 25.63
CA LEU A 17 0.80 41.43 24.95
C LEU A 17 -0.01 41.23 23.64
N ALA A 18 0.53 41.69 22.52
CA ALA A 18 0.06 41.32 21.21
C ALA A 18 0.45 39.84 20.96
N THR A 19 -0.49 38.94 21.20
CA THR A 19 -0.35 37.55 20.75
C THR A 19 -0.43 37.53 19.24
N TYR A 20 0.72 37.43 18.58
CA TYR A 20 0.80 37.05 17.18
C TYR A 20 0.29 35.60 17.05
N PHE A 21 -1.00 35.43 16.84
CA PHE A 21 -1.50 34.23 16.20
C PHE A 21 -1.03 34.28 14.75
N GLY A 22 0.08 33.63 14.46
CA GLY A 22 0.48 33.35 13.10
C GLY A 22 -0.65 32.51 12.47
N SER A 23 -1.50 33.16 11.71
CA SER A 23 -2.41 32.48 10.79
C SER A 23 -1.52 31.69 9.84
N ALA A 24 -1.51 30.35 9.93
CA ALA A 24 -0.95 29.51 8.89
C ALA A 24 -1.59 29.96 7.56
N ASN A 25 -0.82 30.56 6.70
CA ASN A 25 -1.29 31.10 5.45
C ASN A 25 -1.88 29.95 4.63
N ALA A 26 -3.11 30.10 4.16
CA ALA A 26 -3.74 29.15 3.23
C ALA A 26 -2.92 28.96 1.92
N SER A 27 -1.92 29.84 1.68
CA SER A 27 -0.98 29.75 0.59
C SER A 27 0.00 28.58 0.68
N ASP A 28 0.31 28.09 1.90
CA ASP A 28 1.30 27.01 2.10
C ASP A 28 0.75 25.64 1.66
N LEU A 29 -0.57 25.50 1.57
CA LEU A 29 -1.27 24.28 1.12
C LEU A 29 -1.70 24.36 -0.35
N ASP A 30 -1.35 25.43 -1.08
CA ASP A 30 -1.64 25.54 -2.51
C ASP A 30 -0.55 24.87 -3.34
N PRO A 31 -0.86 23.77 -4.05
CA PRO A 31 0.11 23.02 -4.84
C PRO A 31 0.70 23.83 -6.00
N ASP A 32 0.11 24.97 -6.40
CA ASP A 32 0.70 25.84 -7.43
C ASP A 32 2.03 26.46 -6.99
N ASN A 33 2.30 26.47 -5.69
CA ASN A 33 3.56 27.00 -5.13
C ASN A 33 4.60 25.91 -4.89
N TRP A 34 4.30 24.63 -5.21
CA TRP A 34 5.22 23.53 -5.01
C TRP A 34 6.09 23.30 -6.26
N SER A 35 7.28 22.83 -6.03
CA SER A 35 8.26 22.45 -7.07
C SER A 35 8.83 21.06 -6.82
N THR A 36 8.52 20.46 -5.68
CA THR A 36 8.98 19.13 -5.26
C THR A 36 7.81 18.23 -4.92
N LEU A 37 7.71 17.10 -5.60
CA LEU A 37 6.81 16.00 -5.24
C LEU A 37 7.45 15.14 -4.16
N ARG A 38 6.90 15.17 -2.95
CA ARG A 38 7.36 14.31 -1.84
C ARG A 38 6.46 13.12 -1.69
N VAL A 39 7.01 11.93 -1.90
CA VAL A 39 6.27 10.66 -1.88
C VAL A 39 6.49 9.95 -0.55
N CYS A 40 5.40 9.55 0.09
CA CYS A 40 5.39 8.65 1.23
C CYS A 40 5.51 7.21 0.73
N ALA A 41 6.62 6.53 1.00
CA ALA A 41 6.88 5.20 0.45
C ALA A 41 7.57 4.27 1.44
N ASP A 42 7.36 2.97 1.24
CA ASP A 42 8.07 1.94 2.00
C ASP A 42 9.48 1.73 1.42
N PRO A 43 10.54 1.71 2.26
CA PRO A 43 11.89 1.50 1.80
C PRO A 43 12.19 0.07 1.35
N ASN A 44 11.33 -0.93 1.71
CA ASN A 44 11.55 -2.35 1.43
C ASN A 44 10.23 -3.13 1.26
N SER A 45 9.49 -2.83 0.19
CA SER A 45 8.20 -3.47 -0.14
C SER A 45 8.05 -3.75 -1.64
N MET A 46 9.02 -4.46 -2.22
CA MET A 46 8.91 -4.84 -3.64
C MET A 46 7.70 -5.75 -3.89
N PRO A 47 7.03 -5.58 -5.00
CA PRO A 47 7.29 -4.71 -6.16
C PRO A 47 6.73 -3.30 -6.04
N LEU A 48 6.18 -2.91 -4.89
CA LEU A 48 5.53 -1.61 -4.69
C LEU A 48 6.58 -0.49 -4.69
N SER A 49 7.43 -0.48 -3.68
CA SER A 49 8.50 0.52 -3.55
C SER A 49 9.72 -0.03 -2.82
N ASN A 50 10.88 0.55 -3.08
CA ASN A 50 12.08 0.36 -2.29
C ASN A 50 12.97 1.61 -2.33
N ILE A 51 13.98 1.65 -1.45
CA ILE A 51 14.89 2.80 -1.36
C ILE A 51 15.72 3.01 -2.64
N LYS A 52 15.90 1.96 -3.46
CA LYS A 52 16.56 2.04 -4.77
C LYS A 52 15.64 2.58 -5.87
N LYS A 53 14.36 2.83 -5.56
CA LYS A 53 13.34 3.35 -6.49
C LYS A 53 13.04 2.38 -7.65
N GLU A 54 13.06 1.09 -7.37
CA GLU A 54 12.87 0.04 -8.38
C GLU A 54 11.42 -0.44 -8.49
N GLY A 55 10.56 -0.16 -7.49
CA GLY A 55 9.16 -0.60 -7.48
C GLY A 55 8.27 0.18 -8.45
N PHE A 56 7.12 -0.42 -8.82
CA PHE A 56 6.19 0.23 -9.76
C PHE A 56 5.57 1.51 -9.21
N GLU A 57 5.36 1.63 -7.90
CA GLU A 57 4.90 2.87 -7.27
C GLU A 57 5.97 3.97 -7.38
N ASN A 58 7.25 3.61 -7.30
CA ASN A 58 8.33 4.56 -7.58
C ASN A 58 8.28 5.04 -9.04
N LYS A 59 8.04 4.14 -10.01
CA LYS A 59 7.93 4.49 -11.43
C LYS A 59 6.71 5.36 -11.72
N ILE A 60 5.59 5.12 -11.05
CA ILE A 60 4.40 5.98 -11.15
C ILE A 60 4.69 7.36 -10.54
N ALA A 61 5.41 7.44 -9.42
CA ALA A 61 5.82 8.70 -8.82
C ALA A 61 6.77 9.50 -9.74
N GLU A 62 7.73 8.82 -10.39
CA GLU A 62 8.61 9.42 -11.40
C GLU A 62 7.78 9.99 -12.58
N LEU A 63 6.76 9.27 -13.04
CA LEU A 63 5.86 9.72 -14.11
C LEU A 63 5.04 10.95 -13.66
N LEU A 64 4.51 10.96 -12.44
CA LEU A 64 3.76 12.09 -11.89
C LEU A 64 4.65 13.33 -11.74
N ALA A 65 5.83 13.18 -11.16
CA ALA A 65 6.79 14.30 -10.99
C ALA A 65 7.17 14.90 -12.35
N LYS A 66 7.43 14.05 -13.36
CA LYS A 66 7.71 14.47 -14.73
C LYS A 66 6.53 15.23 -15.37
N ASP A 67 5.29 14.76 -15.17
CA ASP A 67 4.08 15.38 -15.72
C ASP A 67 3.82 16.76 -15.10
N LEU A 68 4.21 16.94 -13.83
CA LEU A 68 4.11 18.20 -13.09
C LEU A 68 5.31 19.15 -13.36
N GLY A 69 6.42 18.64 -13.87
CA GLY A 69 7.68 19.40 -14.01
C GLY A 69 8.37 19.64 -12.68
N TRP A 70 8.13 18.80 -11.67
CA TRP A 70 8.64 18.93 -10.31
C TRP A 70 9.82 17.99 -10.06
N SER A 71 10.67 18.35 -9.08
CA SER A 71 11.65 17.42 -8.53
C SER A 71 10.94 16.33 -7.71
N LEU A 72 11.63 15.20 -7.45
CA LEU A 72 11.06 14.05 -6.76
C LEU A 72 11.87 13.73 -5.52
N ASP A 73 11.22 13.68 -4.37
CA ASP A 73 11.79 13.32 -3.09
C ASP A 73 10.92 12.27 -2.36
N TYR A 74 11.47 11.60 -1.37
CA TYR A 74 10.79 10.51 -0.66
C TYR A 74 10.88 10.67 0.86
N ARG A 75 9.75 10.49 1.51
CA ARG A 75 9.68 10.17 2.94
C ARG A 75 9.56 8.67 3.09
N TRP A 76 10.65 8.02 3.41
CA TRP A 76 10.70 6.58 3.64
C TRP A 76 10.17 6.21 5.02
N PHE A 77 9.16 5.34 5.05
CA PHE A 77 8.62 4.77 6.28
C PHE A 77 7.95 3.42 5.94
N PRO A 78 8.18 2.35 6.74
CA PRO A 78 7.54 1.06 6.49
C PRO A 78 6.02 1.18 6.43
N GLN A 79 5.39 0.66 5.39
CA GLN A 79 3.94 0.70 5.17
C GLN A 79 3.22 -0.29 6.10
N ARG A 80 3.22 0.04 7.38
CA ARG A 80 2.68 -0.74 8.49
C ARG A 80 1.76 0.12 9.34
N LEU A 81 1.56 -0.29 10.60
CA LEU A 81 0.73 0.45 11.56
C LEU A 81 1.15 1.93 11.63
N ALA A 82 0.14 2.80 11.57
CA ALA A 82 0.31 4.25 11.64
C ALA A 82 1.14 4.89 10.48
N PHE A 83 1.19 4.25 9.31
CA PHE A 83 1.92 4.77 8.15
C PHE A 83 1.56 6.23 7.84
N PHE A 84 0.28 6.54 7.63
CA PHE A 84 -0.15 7.92 7.30
C PHE A 84 0.10 8.93 8.42
N ARG A 85 0.06 8.51 9.69
CA ARG A 85 0.39 9.38 10.81
C ARG A 85 1.86 9.80 10.81
N ASN A 86 2.75 8.88 10.45
CA ASN A 86 4.20 9.08 10.45
C ASN A 86 4.76 9.60 9.12
N THR A 87 3.90 9.74 8.12
CA THR A 87 4.27 10.17 6.77
C THR A 87 3.45 11.36 6.32
N ILE A 88 2.31 11.14 5.65
CA ILE A 88 1.50 12.20 5.01
C ILE A 88 0.97 13.25 6.00
N ARG A 89 0.76 12.85 7.27
CA ARG A 89 0.31 13.73 8.36
C ARG A 89 1.43 14.27 9.23
N ALA A 90 2.63 13.75 9.09
CA ALA A 90 3.78 14.23 9.84
C ALA A 90 4.16 15.64 9.36
N LYS A 91 4.37 16.55 10.31
CA LYS A 91 4.78 17.93 10.01
C LYS A 91 6.26 17.99 9.65
N ASP A 92 6.56 18.82 8.67
CA ASP A 92 7.90 19.21 8.27
C ASP A 92 7.88 20.67 7.83
N PRO A 93 8.18 21.62 8.75
CA PRO A 93 8.18 23.04 8.44
C PRO A 93 9.17 23.47 7.35
N GLY A 94 10.17 22.62 7.07
CA GLY A 94 11.14 22.87 6.01
C GLY A 94 10.66 22.52 4.61
N SER A 95 9.49 21.92 4.50
CA SER A 95 8.88 21.54 3.21
C SER A 95 7.92 22.61 2.68
N GLU A 96 7.73 22.66 1.37
CA GLU A 96 6.81 23.57 0.69
C GLU A 96 5.35 23.38 1.15
N SER A 97 4.95 22.15 1.46
CA SER A 97 3.61 21.85 1.98
C SER A 97 3.50 21.90 3.51
N GLY A 98 4.61 22.10 4.24
CA GLY A 98 4.66 22.02 5.70
C GLY A 98 4.53 20.59 6.26
N PHE A 99 4.63 19.55 5.40
CA PHE A 99 4.50 18.14 5.76
C PHE A 99 5.63 17.29 5.18
N ALA A 100 5.85 16.12 5.78
CA ALA A 100 6.96 15.25 5.42
C ALA A 100 6.84 14.63 4.02
N CYS A 101 5.62 14.45 3.51
CA CYS A 101 5.34 14.01 2.15
C CYS A 101 3.91 14.40 1.73
N ASP A 102 3.63 14.38 0.43
CA ASP A 102 2.41 14.96 -0.15
C ASP A 102 1.45 13.91 -0.72
N ILE A 103 1.98 12.72 -1.04
CA ILE A 103 1.21 11.65 -1.66
C ILE A 103 1.77 10.28 -1.26
N ALA A 104 0.88 9.30 -1.08
CA ALA A 104 1.21 7.87 -1.12
C ALA A 104 0.60 7.27 -2.39
N ILE A 105 1.42 6.53 -3.15
CA ILE A 105 0.97 5.98 -4.45
C ILE A 105 0.05 4.79 -4.24
N GLY A 106 0.34 3.89 -3.28
CA GLY A 106 -0.49 2.73 -2.96
C GLY A 106 -1.30 2.90 -1.68
N ALA A 107 -2.62 2.97 -1.81
CA ALA A 107 -3.56 3.05 -0.68
C ALA A 107 -4.90 2.40 -1.03
N SER A 108 -5.71 2.09 -0.02
CA SER A 108 -7.11 1.79 -0.25
C SER A 108 -7.86 3.05 -0.74
N PRO A 109 -9.01 2.91 -1.41
CA PRO A 109 -9.82 4.06 -1.81
C PRO A 109 -10.35 4.91 -0.64
N ASP A 110 -10.51 4.28 0.53
CA ASP A 110 -10.89 4.93 1.77
C ASP A 110 -9.87 4.60 2.86
N PRO A 111 -8.71 5.30 2.88
CA PRO A 111 -7.64 5.01 3.82
C PRO A 111 -7.87 5.72 5.13
N GLU A 112 -7.69 5.02 6.25
CA GLU A 112 -7.74 5.65 7.57
C GLU A 112 -6.64 6.72 7.71
N GLY A 113 -7.04 7.95 7.99
CA GLY A 113 -6.12 9.06 8.26
C GLY A 113 -5.60 9.80 7.02
N ALA A 114 -6.12 9.51 5.83
CA ALA A 114 -5.85 10.22 4.59
C ALA A 114 -7.08 10.23 3.69
N LEU A 115 -7.02 10.93 2.57
CA LEU A 115 -8.09 11.01 1.57
C LEU A 115 -7.66 10.25 0.31
N GLY A 116 -8.39 9.20 -0.06
CA GLY A 116 -8.14 8.46 -1.29
C GLY A 116 -8.58 9.23 -2.54
N THR A 117 -7.85 9.04 -3.62
CA THR A 117 -8.21 9.50 -4.97
C THR A 117 -9.14 8.49 -5.64
N ARG A 118 -9.47 8.71 -6.92
CA ARG A 118 -10.02 7.64 -7.76
C ARG A 118 -9.07 6.45 -7.81
N THR A 119 -9.62 5.25 -7.96
CA THR A 119 -8.84 4.02 -8.13
C THR A 119 -8.14 4.02 -9.49
N TYR A 120 -6.95 3.40 -9.55
CA TYR A 120 -6.19 3.29 -10.79
C TYR A 120 -5.85 1.85 -11.19
N TYR A 121 -5.98 0.88 -10.26
CA TYR A 121 -6.04 -0.54 -10.60
C TYR A 121 -6.79 -1.32 -9.52
N THR A 122 -7.20 -2.54 -9.86
CA THR A 122 -7.74 -3.53 -8.93
C THR A 122 -6.92 -4.81 -9.05
N SER A 123 -6.52 -5.38 -7.93
CA SER A 123 -5.81 -6.65 -7.87
C SER A 123 -6.49 -7.60 -6.89
N THR A 124 -6.07 -8.86 -6.88
CA THR A 124 -6.67 -9.90 -6.06
C THR A 124 -5.61 -10.68 -5.28
N TRP A 125 -6.04 -11.37 -4.26
CA TRP A 125 -5.25 -12.40 -3.58
C TRP A 125 -5.09 -13.61 -4.49
N VAL A 126 -3.92 -14.26 -4.41
CA VAL A 126 -3.60 -15.41 -5.24
C VAL A 126 -3.05 -16.55 -4.40
N MET A 127 -3.32 -17.77 -4.82
CA MET A 127 -2.59 -18.95 -4.41
C MET A 127 -1.28 -19.01 -5.19
N VAL A 128 -0.19 -19.27 -4.50
CA VAL A 128 1.17 -19.40 -5.01
C VAL A 128 1.56 -20.86 -4.87
N ILE A 129 1.54 -21.60 -5.97
CA ILE A 129 1.65 -23.05 -5.99
C ILE A 129 2.90 -23.47 -6.75
N PRO A 130 3.85 -24.21 -6.12
CA PRO A 130 4.98 -24.79 -6.82
C PRO A 130 4.52 -25.91 -7.77
N ASP A 131 5.19 -26.05 -8.92
CA ASP A 131 4.89 -27.11 -9.90
C ASP A 131 5.44 -28.45 -9.42
N THR A 132 4.73 -29.06 -8.49
CA THR A 132 5.04 -30.36 -7.92
C THR A 132 4.01 -31.41 -8.35
N PRO A 133 4.32 -32.72 -8.28
CA PRO A 133 3.38 -33.78 -8.64
C PRO A 133 2.04 -33.69 -7.91
N VAL A 134 2.04 -33.27 -6.64
CA VAL A 134 0.82 -33.12 -5.82
C VAL A 134 -0.11 -32.06 -6.38
N PHE A 135 0.43 -30.94 -6.84
CA PHE A 135 -0.34 -29.80 -7.32
C PHE A 135 -0.43 -29.71 -8.85
N LYS A 136 0.02 -30.76 -9.55
CA LYS A 136 0.07 -30.83 -11.02
C LYS A 136 -1.30 -30.77 -11.61
N GLY A 137 -2.17 -30.23 -11.57
CA GLY A 137 -3.51 -30.18 -12.18
C GLY A 137 -4.33 -29.04 -11.67
N ILE A 138 -3.84 -28.40 -10.61
CA ILE A 138 -4.52 -27.28 -9.99
C ILE A 138 -4.40 -26.07 -10.91
N ARG A 139 -5.53 -25.54 -11.40
CA ARG A 139 -5.65 -24.36 -12.26
C ARG A 139 -6.61 -23.32 -11.69
N SER A 140 -7.39 -23.70 -10.67
CA SER A 140 -8.35 -22.84 -9.98
C SER A 140 -8.35 -23.15 -8.48
N SER A 141 -8.98 -22.28 -7.69
CA SER A 141 -9.25 -22.56 -6.28
C SER A 141 -10.12 -23.81 -6.10
N ASP A 142 -11.09 -24.01 -7.01
CA ASP A 142 -11.99 -25.16 -6.96
C ASP A 142 -11.26 -26.48 -7.20
N ASP A 143 -10.25 -26.51 -8.06
CA ASP A 143 -9.43 -27.72 -8.25
C ASP A 143 -8.75 -28.12 -6.93
N LEU A 144 -8.25 -27.14 -6.14
CA LEU A 144 -7.69 -27.43 -4.83
C LEU A 144 -8.76 -27.94 -3.86
N LEU A 145 -9.95 -27.34 -3.87
CA LEU A 145 -11.06 -27.73 -2.98
C LEU A 145 -11.58 -29.14 -3.32
N ASN A 146 -11.53 -29.53 -4.57
CA ASN A 146 -11.96 -30.84 -5.06
C ASN A 146 -10.88 -31.93 -4.92
N MET A 147 -9.67 -31.58 -4.46
CA MET A 147 -8.64 -32.59 -4.19
C MET A 147 -9.06 -33.54 -3.05
N GLU A 148 -8.62 -34.78 -3.15
CA GLU A 148 -8.71 -35.73 -2.03
C GLU A 148 -8.00 -35.16 -0.81
N ARG A 149 -8.69 -35.07 0.32
CA ARG A 149 -8.16 -34.50 1.57
C ARG A 149 -6.89 -35.17 2.04
N SER A 150 -6.76 -36.46 1.82
CA SER A 150 -5.54 -37.26 2.14
C SER A 150 -4.27 -36.71 1.46
N LYS A 151 -4.39 -36.12 0.25
CA LYS A 151 -3.26 -35.51 -0.48
C LYS A 151 -2.82 -34.17 0.13
N LEU A 152 -3.70 -33.54 0.90
CA LEU A 152 -3.44 -32.27 1.58
C LEU A 152 -3.07 -32.47 3.04
N GLU A 153 -3.22 -33.69 3.58
CA GLU A 153 -2.86 -34.00 4.96
C GLU A 153 -1.38 -33.77 5.21
N GLY A 154 -1.05 -33.10 6.32
CA GLY A 154 0.33 -32.73 6.68
C GLY A 154 0.94 -31.59 5.86
N ARG A 155 0.25 -31.06 4.84
CA ARG A 155 0.70 -29.90 4.06
C ARG A 155 0.59 -28.62 4.85
N LYS A 156 1.52 -27.70 4.61
CA LYS A 156 1.57 -26.40 5.29
C LYS A 156 1.20 -25.28 4.33
N PHE A 157 0.16 -24.55 4.66
CA PHE A 157 -0.36 -23.43 3.90
C PHE A 157 0.13 -22.13 4.52
N GLY A 158 1.09 -21.47 3.87
CA GLY A 158 1.62 -20.20 4.33
C GLY A 158 0.63 -19.06 4.09
N ILE A 159 0.23 -18.41 5.16
CA ILE A 159 -0.72 -17.29 5.10
C ILE A 159 -0.31 -16.17 6.06
N PHE A 160 -0.72 -14.95 5.77
CA PHE A 160 -0.62 -13.84 6.72
C PHE A 160 -1.88 -13.76 7.59
N GLN A 161 -1.71 -13.65 8.91
CA GLN A 161 -2.81 -13.51 9.85
C GLN A 161 -3.65 -12.26 9.56
N GLY A 162 -4.98 -12.38 9.74
CA GLY A 162 -5.92 -11.27 9.54
C GLY A 162 -6.01 -10.79 8.08
N THR A 163 -5.91 -11.71 7.13
CA THR A 163 -6.01 -11.43 5.71
C THR A 163 -7.08 -12.30 5.04
N PRO A 164 -7.61 -11.88 3.88
CA PRO A 164 -8.53 -12.70 3.09
C PRO A 164 -8.01 -14.10 2.77
N GLY A 165 -6.68 -14.27 2.65
CA GLY A 165 -6.08 -15.59 2.47
C GLY A 165 -6.26 -16.50 3.69
N ALA A 166 -6.12 -15.96 4.90
CA ALA A 166 -6.38 -16.71 6.13
C ALA A 166 -7.87 -17.08 6.24
N ASP A 167 -8.75 -16.13 5.95
CA ASP A 167 -10.21 -16.36 6.01
C ASP A 167 -10.63 -17.44 5.00
N TRP A 168 -10.06 -17.42 3.79
CA TRP A 168 -10.31 -18.43 2.76
C TRP A 168 -9.89 -19.82 3.24
N VAL A 169 -8.73 -19.97 3.85
CA VAL A 169 -8.23 -21.25 4.38
C VAL A 169 -9.14 -21.78 5.48
N VAL A 170 -9.58 -20.91 6.41
CA VAL A 170 -10.50 -21.30 7.50
C VAL A 170 -11.88 -21.69 6.94
N LYS A 171 -12.46 -20.86 6.06
CA LYS A 171 -13.78 -21.10 5.45
C LYS A 171 -13.84 -22.44 4.73
N ASN A 172 -12.76 -22.84 4.08
CA ASN A 172 -12.68 -24.08 3.30
C ASN A 172 -12.19 -25.30 4.10
N GLY A 173 -12.09 -25.20 5.43
CA GLY A 173 -11.79 -26.31 6.31
C GLY A 173 -10.32 -26.74 6.33
N PHE A 174 -9.40 -25.84 6.00
CA PHE A 174 -7.95 -26.08 6.02
C PHE A 174 -7.24 -25.42 7.22
N ALA A 175 -7.99 -25.07 8.28
CA ALA A 175 -7.40 -24.43 9.45
C ALA A 175 -6.23 -25.23 10.07
N GLY A 176 -6.30 -26.56 10.03
CA GLY A 176 -5.26 -27.44 10.54
C GLY A 176 -3.96 -27.46 9.72
N GLN A 177 -3.98 -26.96 8.48
CA GLN A 177 -2.84 -26.83 7.59
C GLN A 177 -2.18 -25.45 7.62
N MET A 178 -2.80 -24.46 8.29
CA MET A 178 -2.30 -23.10 8.33
C MET A 178 -0.92 -23.02 9.00
N MET A 179 0.02 -22.41 8.30
CA MET A 179 1.25 -21.89 8.86
C MET A 179 1.21 -20.35 8.82
N PRO A 180 0.86 -19.71 9.94
CA PRO A 180 0.63 -18.28 9.98
C PRO A 180 1.94 -17.48 10.03
N PHE A 181 1.99 -16.41 9.23
CA PHE A 181 3.05 -15.42 9.24
C PHE A 181 2.54 -14.07 9.75
N VAL A 182 3.41 -13.33 10.41
CA VAL A 182 3.09 -12.00 10.93
C VAL A 182 3.23 -10.96 9.82
N ARG A 183 2.14 -10.24 9.52
CA ARG A 183 2.14 -9.19 8.49
C ARG A 183 2.88 -7.92 8.93
N MET A 184 2.78 -7.58 10.20
CA MET A 184 3.34 -6.35 10.78
C MET A 184 4.66 -6.67 11.50
N GLN A 185 5.72 -6.87 10.74
CA GLN A 185 7.07 -7.07 11.29
C GLN A 185 7.72 -5.73 11.67
N SER A 186 8.46 -5.71 12.78
CA SER A 186 9.29 -4.57 13.17
C SER A 186 10.67 -4.60 12.51
N ASP A 187 11.15 -5.78 12.10
CA ASP A 187 12.42 -5.92 11.39
C ASP A 187 12.30 -5.36 9.97
N PRO A 188 13.12 -4.38 9.59
CA PRO A 188 13.10 -3.79 8.25
C PRO A 188 13.54 -4.78 7.15
N ASN A 189 14.23 -5.87 7.49
CA ASN A 189 14.65 -6.91 6.56
C ASN A 189 13.55 -7.94 6.28
N GLU A 190 12.54 -8.03 7.14
CA GLU A 190 11.38 -8.91 6.95
C GLU A 190 10.30 -8.18 6.14
N TYR A 191 10.05 -8.65 4.93
CA TYR A 191 9.03 -8.11 4.02
C TYR A 191 8.09 -9.22 3.52
N PRO A 192 6.87 -8.89 3.06
CA PRO A 192 5.87 -9.90 2.74
C PRO A 192 6.27 -10.93 1.69
N GLY A 193 7.15 -10.58 0.76
CA GLY A 193 7.64 -11.49 -0.30
C GLY A 193 8.41 -12.70 0.20
N LEU A 194 9.02 -12.61 1.40
CA LEU A 194 9.82 -13.71 1.98
C LEU A 194 9.03 -14.99 2.24
N ILE A 195 7.71 -14.92 2.36
CA ILE A 195 6.87 -16.13 2.43
C ILE A 195 7.03 -17.01 1.18
N ILE A 196 7.36 -16.40 0.04
CA ILE A 196 7.55 -17.08 -1.24
C ILE A 196 9.06 -17.29 -1.50
N GLU A 197 9.84 -16.21 -1.44
CA GLU A 197 11.24 -16.18 -1.81
C GLU A 197 12.13 -17.04 -0.89
N ARG A 198 11.71 -17.23 0.37
CA ARG A 198 12.39 -18.07 1.37
C ARG A 198 11.54 -19.28 1.73
N ASN A 199 10.41 -19.09 2.39
CA ASN A 199 9.71 -20.21 3.02
C ASN A 199 9.13 -21.21 2.01
N LEU A 200 8.56 -20.76 0.89
CA LEU A 200 8.07 -21.64 -0.17
C LEU A 200 9.23 -22.22 -0.97
N ALA A 201 10.23 -21.40 -1.31
CA ALA A 201 11.41 -21.84 -2.05
C ALA A 201 12.21 -22.92 -1.30
N GLU A 202 12.35 -22.80 0.01
CA GLU A 202 13.04 -23.79 0.85
C GLU A 202 12.16 -25.00 1.24
N GLY A 203 10.88 -25.01 0.86
CA GLY A 203 9.96 -26.10 1.19
C GLY A 203 9.49 -26.12 2.65
N GLN A 204 9.61 -25.02 3.37
CA GLN A 204 9.08 -24.88 4.73
C GLN A 204 7.55 -24.83 4.74
N ILE A 205 6.95 -24.38 3.63
CA ILE A 205 5.52 -24.43 3.32
C ILE A 205 5.31 -25.08 1.96
N ASP A 206 4.15 -25.68 1.74
CA ASP A 206 3.81 -26.39 0.49
C ASP A 206 3.17 -25.46 -0.55
N PHE A 207 2.38 -24.49 -0.12
CA PHE A 207 1.93 -23.36 -0.94
C PHE A 207 1.65 -22.13 -0.06
N ALA A 208 1.48 -20.97 -0.69
CA ALA A 208 1.14 -19.73 0.01
C ALA A 208 -0.13 -19.09 -0.56
N ILE A 209 -0.80 -18.26 0.25
CA ILE A 209 -1.79 -17.31 -0.23
C ILE A 209 -1.29 -15.91 0.12
N ALA A 210 -1.10 -15.10 -0.91
CA ALA A 210 -0.52 -13.76 -0.76
C ALA A 210 -1.22 -12.72 -1.64
N TRP A 211 -0.99 -11.46 -1.35
CA TRP A 211 -1.46 -10.35 -2.15
C TRP A 211 -0.83 -10.39 -3.54
N GLY A 212 -1.66 -10.35 -4.59
CA GLY A 212 -1.25 -10.62 -5.97
C GLY A 212 -0.01 -9.88 -6.46
N PRO A 213 0.11 -8.55 -6.31
CA PRO A 213 1.31 -7.83 -6.71
C PRO A 213 2.60 -8.37 -6.08
N ILE A 214 2.59 -8.61 -4.77
CA ILE A 214 3.74 -9.17 -4.03
C ILE A 214 4.00 -10.60 -4.50
N ALA A 215 2.95 -11.41 -4.60
CA ALA A 215 3.06 -12.80 -5.02
C ALA A 215 3.68 -12.95 -6.42
N ALA A 216 3.25 -12.12 -7.38
CA ALA A 216 3.76 -12.19 -8.76
C ALA A 216 5.24 -11.83 -8.83
N TYR A 217 5.64 -10.76 -8.18
CA TYR A 217 7.05 -10.37 -8.14
C TYR A 217 7.90 -11.41 -7.42
N SER A 218 7.53 -11.82 -6.21
CA SER A 218 8.30 -12.77 -5.42
C SER A 218 8.38 -14.15 -6.07
N ALA A 219 7.33 -14.60 -6.75
CA ALA A 219 7.37 -15.82 -7.54
C ALA A 219 8.39 -15.73 -8.71
N SER A 220 8.54 -14.56 -9.31
CA SER A 220 9.53 -14.34 -10.39
C SER A 220 10.99 -14.32 -9.90
N GLN A 221 11.22 -14.10 -8.60
CA GLN A 221 12.55 -14.14 -7.99
C GLN A 221 13.01 -15.58 -7.68
N VAL A 222 12.07 -16.53 -7.63
CA VAL A 222 12.39 -17.96 -7.39
C VAL A 222 12.71 -18.61 -8.73
N THR A 223 13.97 -18.93 -8.96
CA THR A 223 14.46 -19.43 -10.27
C THR A 223 14.71 -20.92 -10.32
N ASP A 224 14.80 -21.59 -9.17
CA ASP A 224 15.12 -23.02 -9.05
C ASP A 224 13.91 -23.95 -9.25
N ARG A 225 12.70 -23.38 -9.27
CA ARG A 225 11.44 -24.10 -9.47
C ARG A 225 10.39 -23.24 -10.16
N LYS A 226 9.49 -23.88 -10.89
CA LYS A 226 8.35 -23.20 -11.50
C LYS A 226 7.26 -22.99 -10.45
N ILE A 227 6.80 -21.75 -10.34
CA ILE A 227 5.68 -21.35 -9.49
C ILE A 227 4.53 -20.87 -10.36
N ARG A 228 3.32 -21.29 -10.02
CA ARG A 228 2.08 -20.82 -10.66
C ARG A 228 1.30 -19.95 -9.70
N LEU A 229 0.67 -18.93 -10.25
CA LEU A 229 -0.23 -18.04 -9.55
C LEU A 229 -1.65 -18.33 -9.98
N ILE A 230 -2.52 -18.59 -9.03
CA ILE A 230 -3.93 -18.86 -9.27
C ILE A 230 -4.74 -17.85 -8.46
N PRO A 231 -5.57 -17.02 -9.12
CA PRO A 231 -6.35 -16.02 -8.40
C PRO A 231 -7.36 -16.69 -7.47
N LEU A 232 -7.49 -16.15 -6.26
CA LEU A 232 -8.63 -16.47 -5.42
C LEU A 232 -9.85 -15.74 -5.97
N ILE A 233 -10.88 -16.51 -6.29
CA ILE A 233 -12.15 -15.95 -6.70
C ILE A 233 -13.01 -15.82 -5.44
N GLY A 234 -13.36 -14.57 -5.12
CA GLY A 234 -14.26 -14.26 -4.04
C GLY A 234 -15.71 -14.63 -4.38
N ASP A 235 -16.52 -14.76 -3.38
CA ASP A 235 -17.97 -14.95 -3.47
C ASP A 235 -18.71 -13.81 -2.74
N ASN A 236 -20.02 -13.94 -2.59
CA ASN A 236 -20.84 -12.93 -1.91
C ASN A 236 -20.50 -12.77 -0.41
N GLU A 237 -19.81 -13.73 0.18
CA GLU A 237 -19.45 -13.73 1.60
C GLU A 237 -17.99 -13.31 1.84
N MET A 238 -17.13 -13.45 0.82
CA MET A 238 -15.71 -13.20 0.96
C MET A 238 -15.13 -12.42 -0.23
N ARG A 239 -14.68 -11.22 0.05
CA ARG A 239 -14.00 -10.38 -0.93
C ARG A 239 -12.52 -10.73 -1.01
N THR A 240 -12.01 -10.98 -2.21
CA THR A 240 -10.60 -11.29 -2.48
C THR A 240 -9.90 -10.25 -3.36
N ASP A 241 -10.65 -9.38 -4.00
CA ASP A 241 -10.14 -8.31 -4.87
C ASP A 241 -10.26 -6.94 -4.19
N TYR A 242 -9.25 -6.10 -4.39
CA TYR A 242 -9.18 -4.77 -3.80
C TYR A 242 -8.70 -3.75 -4.82
N SER A 243 -9.43 -2.65 -4.88
CA SER A 243 -9.07 -1.48 -5.68
C SER A 243 -8.01 -0.66 -4.95
N ILE A 244 -7.06 -0.15 -5.71
CA ILE A 244 -5.97 0.67 -5.21
C ILE A 244 -6.09 2.08 -5.77
N ALA A 245 -5.91 3.05 -4.88
CA ALA A 245 -5.93 4.47 -5.11
C ALA A 245 -4.61 5.11 -4.66
N MET A 246 -4.42 6.38 -4.97
CA MET A 246 -3.40 7.20 -4.31
C MET A 246 -4.03 7.89 -3.10
N ALA A 247 -3.23 8.25 -2.11
CA ALA A 247 -3.71 8.95 -0.92
C ALA A 247 -3.04 10.31 -0.77
N VAL A 248 -3.84 11.33 -0.45
CA VAL A 248 -3.43 12.70 -0.17
C VAL A 248 -3.97 13.13 1.20
N ARG A 249 -3.54 14.27 1.74
CA ARG A 249 -4.05 14.80 3.01
C ARG A 249 -5.50 15.24 2.90
N TYR A 250 -6.21 15.21 4.01
CA TYR A 250 -7.50 15.89 4.14
C TYR A 250 -7.34 17.39 3.90
N ARG A 251 -8.39 18.03 3.38
CA ARG A 251 -8.46 19.47 3.12
C ARG A 251 -7.53 19.99 2.01
N GLU A 252 -7.07 19.10 1.12
CA GLU A 252 -6.30 19.47 -0.08
C GLU A 252 -7.07 19.11 -1.37
N PRO A 253 -8.25 19.69 -1.61
CA PRO A 253 -9.10 19.33 -2.75
C PRO A 253 -8.45 19.66 -4.10
N LYS A 254 -7.65 20.72 -4.18
CA LYS A 254 -6.93 21.10 -5.38
C LYS A 254 -5.86 20.06 -5.73
N TRP A 255 -5.05 19.66 -4.75
CA TRP A 255 -4.02 18.62 -4.93
C TRP A 255 -4.67 17.28 -5.33
N LYS A 256 -5.71 16.86 -4.63
CA LYS A 256 -6.48 15.66 -5.01
C LYS A 256 -6.94 15.72 -6.46
N LYS A 257 -7.54 16.83 -6.90
CA LYS A 257 -8.02 17.00 -8.27
C LYS A 257 -6.89 16.92 -9.31
N MET A 258 -5.72 17.48 -9.01
CA MET A 258 -4.54 17.38 -9.87
C MET A 258 -4.08 15.93 -10.01
N VAL A 259 -3.99 15.18 -8.92
CA VAL A 259 -3.64 13.75 -8.91
C VAL A 259 -4.68 12.92 -9.67
N GLU A 260 -5.97 13.15 -9.49
CA GLU A 260 -7.04 12.46 -10.22
C GLU A 260 -7.03 12.75 -11.72
N SER A 261 -6.69 13.99 -12.11
CA SER A 261 -6.46 14.36 -13.50
C SER A 261 -5.26 13.61 -14.10
N PHE A 262 -4.14 13.53 -13.36
CA PHE A 262 -2.98 12.74 -13.75
C PHE A 262 -3.35 11.26 -13.95
N ILE A 263 -4.03 10.63 -13.00
CA ILE A 263 -4.48 9.23 -13.12
C ILE A 263 -5.29 9.05 -14.39
N SER A 264 -6.26 9.94 -14.65
CA SER A 264 -7.12 9.85 -15.84
C SER A 264 -6.35 9.98 -17.16
N LYS A 265 -5.41 10.94 -17.21
CA LYS A 265 -4.61 11.23 -18.40
C LYS A 265 -3.57 10.14 -18.68
N ARG A 266 -2.97 9.58 -17.61
CA ARG A 266 -1.84 8.65 -17.70
C ARG A 266 -2.21 7.20 -17.41
N GLN A 267 -3.50 6.86 -17.37
CA GLN A 267 -3.95 5.49 -17.09
C GLN A 267 -3.28 4.43 -17.99
N PRO A 268 -3.09 4.65 -19.32
CA PRO A 268 -2.38 3.70 -20.14
C PRO A 268 -0.91 3.50 -19.74
N ASP A 269 -0.20 4.59 -19.44
CA ASP A 269 1.20 4.55 -18.98
C ASP A 269 1.31 3.82 -17.62
N ILE A 270 0.39 4.11 -16.70
CA ILE A 270 0.29 3.45 -15.39
C ILE A 270 0.07 1.94 -15.56
N ASN A 271 -0.85 1.54 -16.42
CA ASN A 271 -1.12 0.14 -16.72
C ASN A 271 0.11 -0.57 -17.30
N GLU A 272 0.85 0.09 -18.20
CA GLU A 272 2.09 -0.44 -18.75
C GLU A 272 3.15 -0.64 -17.65
N ILE A 273 3.33 0.35 -16.76
CA ILE A 273 4.25 0.25 -15.62
C ILE A 273 3.89 -0.96 -14.78
N ILE A 274 2.63 -1.07 -14.33
CA ILE A 274 2.16 -2.15 -13.45
C ILE A 274 2.33 -3.52 -14.10
N SER A 275 2.03 -3.64 -15.40
CA SER A 275 2.11 -4.91 -16.14
C SER A 275 3.53 -5.49 -16.21
N LYS A 276 4.56 -4.63 -16.22
CA LYS A 276 5.96 -5.05 -16.23
C LYS A 276 6.39 -5.82 -14.97
N TYR A 277 5.63 -5.66 -13.88
CA TYR A 277 5.86 -6.38 -12.62
C TYR A 277 4.99 -7.63 -12.46
N GLY A 278 4.24 -8.01 -13.52
CA GLY A 278 3.40 -9.19 -13.52
C GLY A 278 2.18 -9.12 -12.57
N VAL A 279 1.81 -7.92 -12.16
CA VAL A 279 0.70 -7.71 -11.20
C VAL A 279 -0.60 -8.33 -11.72
N PRO A 280 -1.27 -9.20 -10.95
CA PRO A 280 -2.61 -9.68 -11.29
C PRO A 280 -3.61 -8.51 -11.36
N LEU A 281 -4.27 -8.34 -12.48
CA LEU A 281 -5.24 -7.26 -12.69
C LEU A 281 -6.65 -7.81 -12.81
N VAL A 282 -7.55 -7.28 -11.99
CA VAL A 282 -8.98 -7.57 -12.08
C VAL A 282 -9.61 -6.61 -13.09
N MET A 283 -10.24 -7.18 -14.11
CA MET A 283 -10.87 -6.44 -15.19
C MET A 283 -12.32 -6.07 -14.85
N ALA A 284 -12.91 -5.17 -15.63
CA ALA A 284 -14.30 -4.74 -15.42
C ALA A 284 -15.32 -5.88 -15.55
N ASP A 285 -15.02 -6.91 -16.33
CA ASP A 285 -15.85 -8.13 -16.46
C ASP A 285 -15.64 -9.11 -15.29
N GLY A 286 -14.83 -8.75 -14.29
CA GLY A 286 -14.48 -9.59 -13.15
C GLY A 286 -13.41 -10.63 -13.44
N SER A 287 -12.95 -10.79 -14.66
CA SER A 287 -11.83 -11.68 -14.98
C SER A 287 -10.52 -11.16 -14.39
N VAL A 288 -9.57 -12.07 -14.16
CA VAL A 288 -8.23 -11.73 -13.67
C VAL A 288 -7.21 -12.03 -14.75
N ILE A 289 -6.32 -11.07 -15.03
CA ILE A 289 -5.19 -11.26 -15.94
C ILE A 289 -3.92 -11.37 -15.12
N ILE A 290 -3.15 -12.44 -15.34
CA ILE A 290 -1.82 -12.66 -14.78
C ILE A 290 -0.85 -12.94 -15.93
N GLY A 291 0.03 -12.00 -16.23
CA GLY A 291 0.88 -12.09 -17.39
C GLY A 291 0.06 -12.18 -18.70
N LYS A 292 0.11 -13.34 -19.38
CA LYS A 292 -0.67 -13.61 -20.60
C LYS A 292 -1.93 -14.47 -20.35
N GLU A 293 -2.13 -14.98 -19.16
CA GLU A 293 -3.24 -15.85 -18.80
C GLU A 293 -4.43 -15.03 -18.32
N LYS A 294 -5.64 -15.42 -18.79
CA LYS A 294 -6.91 -14.87 -18.35
C LYS A 294 -7.68 -15.93 -17.57
N PHE A 295 -8.06 -15.60 -16.35
CA PHE A 295 -8.89 -16.40 -15.47
C PHE A 295 -10.29 -15.80 -15.45
N SER A 296 -11.30 -16.58 -15.81
CA SER A 296 -12.71 -16.20 -15.68
C SER A 296 -13.19 -16.49 -14.26
N ARG A 297 -14.14 -15.69 -13.78
CA ARG A 297 -14.89 -15.97 -12.56
C ARG A 297 -15.90 -17.09 -12.80
#